data_46a2c2995bb8353526bde59f62c35ccd
#
_entry.id   46a2c2995bb8353526bde59f62c35ccd
#
_cell.length_a   1.000
_cell.length_b   1.000
_cell.length_c   1.000
_cell.angle_alpha   90.00
_cell.angle_beta   90.00
_cell.angle_gamma   90.00
#
_symmetry.space_group_name_H-M   'P 1'
#
loop_
_entity.id
_entity.type
_entity.pdbx_description
1 polymer ?
#
loop_
_entity_poly.entity_id
_entity_poly.type
_entity_poly.pdbx_seq_one_letter_code
_entity_poly.pdbx_strand_id
1 'polypeptide(L)'
;MSAESAAAVLHITAAAGGGADRYIRDLAASTPRRHHVLHVGAGTVVAEDIAARRFTPLSNLAGAGVDFGALRRWLELTGIGILHLHGVDEESRAHLDALLRARATPYVVTLHDLQFVNRRAFESDGMPEPEADWIVEVGPTLERAATVIAPSAFILDIALACSPGIRATVIPPGLRTGSTSAVPDAPRDFALAAPKRVVAIVGAVGPHKGSGMLLSLATALDGSDIAIVVIGYTDTQVTPGWLVPSIVYMHGAYEDGTLAAWLAAYRVDTVLFPNRLPESFSYTLSEVWSAGVPVIVPDQGALGERVETEGGGWLLPAGFHGDEAAALLVWLSSAEGAAERARVKSRIVPGDARRIPTLEAMSRDVDALYARFGLPPPDSPDAAAAIDALAPLLASNLDGFAFRKELVKLTSELGETTARLTEARQWSEKLERDASAWAAKLEADITELKRDIERLGAENRVLAEHKAAFDLLPRGIRRYLLRRALRARP
;
A
#
# COMPACT_ATOMS: atom_id res chain seq x y z
N MET A 1 -12.92 16.35 33.72
CA MET A 1 -12.97 17.62 32.95
C MET A 1 -14.05 17.44 31.89
N SER A 2 -14.98 18.40 31.74
CA SER A 2 -15.94 18.35 30.63
C SER A 2 -15.22 18.53 29.30
N ALA A 3 -15.76 17.98 28.21
CA ALA A 3 -15.18 18.08 26.86
C ALA A 3 -14.92 19.55 26.42
N GLU A 4 -15.68 20.51 26.98
CA GLU A 4 -15.57 21.94 26.72
C GLU A 4 -14.31 22.63 27.30
N SER A 5 -13.60 21.95 28.24
CA SER A 5 -12.40 22.52 28.87
C SER A 5 -11.06 22.00 28.31
N ALA A 6 -11.10 21.11 27.35
CA ALA A 6 -9.88 20.53 26.75
C ALA A 6 -9.42 21.34 25.53
N ALA A 7 -8.10 21.56 25.40
CA ALA A 7 -7.50 22.23 24.26
C ALA A 7 -7.86 21.52 22.95
N ALA A 8 -8.23 22.29 21.93
CA ALA A 8 -8.41 21.76 20.57
C ALA A 8 -7.06 21.43 19.92
N VAL A 9 -7.09 20.49 19.00
CA VAL A 9 -5.91 20.02 18.25
C VAL A 9 -5.99 20.50 16.81
N LEU A 10 -4.91 21.08 16.29
CA LEU A 10 -4.75 21.38 14.88
C LEU A 10 -3.78 20.37 14.25
N HIS A 11 -4.28 19.50 13.43
CA HIS A 11 -3.50 18.59 12.59
C HIS A 11 -2.97 19.34 11.36
N ILE A 12 -1.69 19.16 11.03
CA ILE A 12 -1.05 19.76 9.85
C ILE A 12 -0.64 18.60 8.95
N THR A 13 -1.12 18.57 7.72
CA THR A 13 -0.85 17.49 6.78
C THR A 13 -0.88 17.96 5.33
N ALA A 14 0.06 17.46 4.52
CA ALA A 14 0.01 17.56 3.07
C ALA A 14 -0.79 16.41 2.44
N ALA A 15 -1.05 15.33 3.20
CA ALA A 15 -1.77 14.17 2.70
C ALA A 15 -3.27 14.44 2.56
N ALA A 16 -3.82 14.13 1.39
CA ALA A 16 -5.25 14.05 1.14
C ALA A 16 -5.63 12.58 0.92
N GLY A 17 -6.20 11.94 1.96
CA GLY A 17 -6.52 10.52 1.93
C GLY A 17 -5.38 9.62 2.45
N GLY A 18 -5.56 8.29 2.31
CA GLY A 18 -4.59 7.31 2.78
C GLY A 18 -4.53 7.13 4.29
N GLY A 19 -3.45 6.52 4.79
CA GLY A 19 -3.29 6.15 6.18
C GLY A 19 -3.22 7.32 7.16
N ALA A 20 -2.61 8.44 6.79
CA ALA A 20 -2.50 9.62 7.63
C ALA A 20 -3.85 10.32 7.82
N ASP A 21 -4.63 10.50 6.76
CA ASP A 21 -5.98 11.07 6.85
C ASP A 21 -6.90 10.17 7.68
N ARG A 22 -6.86 8.86 7.47
CA ARG A 22 -7.58 7.87 8.28
C ARG A 22 -7.22 8.00 9.76
N TYR A 23 -5.93 8.08 10.09
CA TYR A 23 -5.45 8.26 11.46
C TYR A 23 -6.03 9.53 12.11
N ILE A 24 -6.02 10.66 11.40
CA ILE A 24 -6.60 11.93 11.86
C ILE A 24 -8.09 11.80 12.11
N ARG A 25 -8.85 11.21 11.16
CA ARG A 25 -10.30 11.00 11.27
C ARG A 25 -10.66 10.07 12.43
N ASP A 26 -9.87 9.02 12.62
CA ASP A 26 -10.04 8.08 13.71
C ASP A 26 -9.81 8.73 15.08
N LEU A 27 -8.76 9.54 15.24
CA LEU A 27 -8.55 10.34 16.45
C LEU A 27 -9.69 11.32 16.71
N ALA A 28 -10.13 12.06 15.68
CA ALA A 28 -11.21 13.03 15.82
C ALA A 28 -12.55 12.39 16.22
N ALA A 29 -12.79 11.16 15.78
CA ALA A 29 -14.02 10.44 16.10
C ALA A 29 -14.02 9.79 17.50
N SER A 30 -12.83 9.61 18.11
CA SER A 30 -12.67 8.78 19.31
C SER A 30 -12.05 9.49 20.53
N THR A 31 -11.63 10.74 20.39
CA THR A 31 -11.18 11.58 21.51
C THR A 31 -12.23 12.63 21.87
N PRO A 32 -12.28 13.10 23.11
CA PRO A 32 -13.25 14.11 23.54
C PRO A 32 -12.89 15.55 23.10
N ARG A 33 -11.79 15.73 22.33
CA ARG A 33 -11.30 17.04 21.91
C ARG A 33 -11.94 17.51 20.61
N ARG A 34 -11.90 18.80 20.37
CA ARG A 34 -12.17 19.34 19.03
C ARG A 34 -10.93 19.18 18.17
N HIS A 35 -11.13 18.73 16.94
CA HIS A 35 -10.07 18.51 15.96
C HIS A 35 -10.28 19.38 14.74
N HIS A 36 -9.23 20.07 14.34
CA HIS A 36 -9.14 20.82 13.10
C HIS A 36 -8.01 20.24 12.26
N VAL A 37 -8.12 20.34 10.94
CA VAL A 37 -7.05 19.94 10.02
C VAL A 37 -6.65 21.13 9.19
N LEU A 38 -5.35 21.39 9.11
CA LEU A 38 -4.75 22.30 8.15
C LEU A 38 -4.22 21.46 6.98
N HIS A 39 -4.98 21.45 5.91
CA HIS A 39 -4.57 20.84 4.65
C HIS A 39 -3.63 21.83 3.96
N VAL A 40 -2.38 21.41 3.73
CA VAL A 40 -1.36 22.19 3.03
C VAL A 40 -0.98 21.47 1.74
N GLY A 41 -0.80 22.21 0.68
CA GLY A 41 -0.38 21.62 -0.60
C GLY A 41 -0.61 22.53 -1.80
N ALA A 42 0.32 22.48 -2.76
CA ALA A 42 0.26 23.19 -4.05
C ALA A 42 -0.09 24.70 -3.93
N GLY A 43 0.40 25.37 -2.89
CA GLY A 43 0.14 26.81 -2.64
C GLY A 43 -1.26 27.11 -2.11
N THR A 44 -2.04 26.09 -1.74
CA THR A 44 -3.36 26.23 -1.11
C THR A 44 -3.30 25.78 0.34
N VAL A 45 -3.95 26.52 1.24
CA VAL A 45 -4.07 26.18 2.65
C VAL A 45 -5.52 26.26 3.05
N VAL A 46 -6.03 25.19 3.64
CA VAL A 46 -7.43 25.07 4.05
C VAL A 46 -7.49 24.52 5.46
N ALA A 47 -8.13 25.26 6.36
CA ALA A 47 -8.50 24.75 7.66
C ALA A 47 -9.86 24.06 7.61
N GLU A 48 -9.95 22.85 8.14
CA GLU A 48 -11.16 22.08 8.31
C GLU A 48 -11.50 21.95 9.79
N ASP A 49 -12.73 22.31 10.19
CA ASP A 49 -13.32 21.86 11.44
C ASP A 49 -14.05 20.56 11.20
N ILE A 50 -13.48 19.44 11.69
CA ILE A 50 -14.00 18.10 11.42
C ILE A 50 -15.42 17.92 11.96
N ALA A 51 -15.69 18.40 13.17
CA ALA A 51 -16.99 18.23 13.83
C ALA A 51 -18.08 19.04 13.12
N ALA A 52 -17.77 20.29 12.74
CA ALA A 52 -18.70 21.18 12.04
C ALA A 52 -18.76 20.89 10.53
N ARG A 53 -17.89 20.05 9.98
CA ARG A 53 -17.70 19.83 8.53
C ARG A 53 -17.53 21.13 7.75
N ARG A 54 -16.83 22.09 8.36
CA ARG A 54 -16.63 23.43 7.83
C ARG A 54 -15.23 23.61 7.33
N PHE A 55 -15.09 24.08 6.11
CA PHE A 55 -13.81 24.42 5.49
C PHE A 55 -13.63 25.94 5.45
N THR A 56 -12.47 26.41 5.90
CA THR A 56 -12.09 27.82 5.87
C THR A 56 -10.81 27.95 5.04
N PRO A 57 -10.84 28.59 3.87
CA PRO A 57 -9.62 28.87 3.12
C PRO A 57 -8.75 29.86 3.88
N LEU A 58 -7.46 29.61 3.90
CA LEU A 58 -6.46 30.48 4.46
C LEU A 58 -5.46 30.90 3.38
N SER A 59 -4.79 32.03 3.54
CA SER A 59 -3.63 32.36 2.72
C SER A 59 -2.48 31.41 3.01
N ASN A 60 -1.48 31.33 2.11
CA ASN A 60 -0.25 30.62 2.39
C ASN A 60 0.41 31.21 3.65
N LEU A 61 0.33 30.49 4.76
CA LEU A 61 0.82 30.97 6.08
C LEU A 61 2.34 31.06 6.14
N ALA A 62 3.05 30.37 5.25
CA ALA A 62 4.50 30.45 5.12
C ALA A 62 4.97 31.59 4.20
N GLY A 63 4.05 32.23 3.48
CA GLY A 63 4.34 33.27 2.50
C GLY A 63 4.61 34.66 3.10
N ALA A 64 5.05 35.58 2.24
CA ALA A 64 5.21 36.98 2.62
C ALA A 64 3.84 37.64 2.88
N GLY A 65 3.77 38.51 3.87
CA GLY A 65 2.55 39.29 4.15
C GLY A 65 1.54 38.61 5.06
N VAL A 66 1.90 37.54 5.73
CA VAL A 66 1.04 36.88 6.72
C VAL A 66 0.81 37.80 7.90
N ASP A 67 -0.46 38.04 8.25
CA ASP A 67 -0.82 38.72 9.48
C ASP A 67 -0.78 37.72 10.66
N PHE A 68 0.38 37.69 11.33
CA PHE A 68 0.57 36.84 12.51
C PHE A 68 -0.34 37.20 13.69
N GLY A 69 -0.82 38.47 13.77
CA GLY A 69 -1.78 38.90 14.79
C GLY A 69 -3.14 38.28 14.57
N ALA A 70 -3.63 38.28 13.31
CA ALA A 70 -4.85 37.64 12.92
C ALA A 70 -4.76 36.10 13.06
N LEU A 71 -3.63 35.51 12.69
CA LEU A 71 -3.38 34.07 12.85
C LEU A 71 -3.37 33.64 14.32
N ARG A 72 -2.70 34.43 15.18
CA ARG A 72 -2.74 34.21 16.62
C ARG A 72 -4.15 34.28 17.17
N ARG A 73 -4.92 35.31 16.78
CA ARG A 73 -6.32 35.47 17.21
C ARG A 73 -7.20 34.31 16.76
N TRP A 74 -6.97 33.82 15.53
CA TRP A 74 -7.67 32.63 15.03
C TRP A 74 -7.36 31.38 15.88
N LEU A 75 -6.07 31.12 16.21
CA LEU A 75 -5.69 30.02 17.09
C LEU A 75 -6.33 30.11 18.46
N GLU A 76 -6.43 31.33 19.02
CA GLU A 76 -7.08 31.57 20.30
C GLU A 76 -8.58 31.32 20.25
N LEU A 77 -9.27 31.86 19.25
CA LEU A 77 -10.72 31.73 19.12
C LEU A 77 -11.19 30.31 18.79
N THR A 78 -10.39 29.54 18.05
CA THR A 78 -10.67 28.12 17.79
C THR A 78 -10.32 27.23 18.98
N GLY A 79 -9.68 27.77 20.03
CA GLY A 79 -9.24 27.02 21.21
C GLY A 79 -8.07 26.07 20.94
N ILE A 80 -7.36 26.25 19.79
CA ILE A 80 -6.23 25.40 19.43
C ILE A 80 -5.11 25.62 20.44
N GLY A 81 -4.78 24.57 21.19
CA GLY A 81 -3.72 24.57 22.19
C GLY A 81 -2.66 23.53 21.91
N ILE A 82 -2.81 22.74 20.85
CA ILE A 82 -1.85 21.71 20.42
C ILE A 82 -1.78 21.73 18.91
N LEU A 83 -0.55 21.66 18.37
CA LEU A 83 -0.33 21.38 16.93
C LEU A 83 0.10 19.91 16.80
N HIS A 84 -0.37 19.22 15.77
CA HIS A 84 0.01 17.86 15.49
C HIS A 84 0.42 17.72 14.02
N LEU A 85 1.72 17.57 13.79
CA LEU A 85 2.32 17.44 12.47
C LEU A 85 2.24 15.98 11.98
N HIS A 86 1.69 15.75 10.78
CA HIS A 86 1.58 14.45 10.14
C HIS A 86 2.42 14.42 8.87
N GLY A 87 3.70 14.18 9.03
CA GLY A 87 4.70 14.26 7.97
C GLY A 87 5.69 15.40 8.22
N VAL A 88 6.84 15.30 7.61
CA VAL A 88 7.95 16.23 7.79
C VAL A 88 8.39 16.87 6.47
N ASP A 89 7.50 16.88 5.48
CA ASP A 89 7.74 17.56 4.21
C ASP A 89 7.96 19.06 4.42
N GLU A 90 8.60 19.71 3.46
CA GLU A 90 9.01 21.11 3.53
C GLU A 90 7.81 22.05 3.75
N GLU A 91 6.69 21.79 3.04
CA GLU A 91 5.52 22.66 3.10
C GLU A 91 4.82 22.56 4.45
N SER A 92 4.60 21.37 4.98
CA SER A 92 4.01 21.15 6.31
C SER A 92 4.86 21.77 7.41
N ARG A 93 6.20 21.66 7.35
CA ARG A 93 7.12 22.28 8.31
C ARG A 93 7.11 23.81 8.22
N ALA A 94 7.07 24.38 7.03
CA ALA A 94 6.99 25.82 6.84
C ALA A 94 5.70 26.42 7.47
N HIS A 95 4.57 25.71 7.33
CA HIS A 95 3.31 26.12 7.97
C HIS A 95 3.32 25.94 9.49
N LEU A 96 3.93 24.85 9.98
CA LEU A 96 4.18 24.69 11.42
C LEU A 96 5.00 25.88 11.98
N ASP A 97 6.08 26.26 11.33
CA ASP A 97 6.92 27.38 11.76
C ASP A 97 6.16 28.71 11.74
N ALA A 98 5.27 28.94 10.78
CA ALA A 98 4.40 30.12 10.75
C ALA A 98 3.43 30.16 11.94
N LEU A 99 2.81 29.02 12.27
CA LEU A 99 1.92 28.88 13.43
C LEU A 99 2.67 29.12 14.75
N LEU A 100 3.88 28.56 14.88
CA LEU A 100 4.74 28.75 16.05
C LEU A 100 5.20 30.20 16.21
N ARG A 101 5.43 30.92 15.10
CA ARG A 101 5.72 32.39 15.15
C ARG A 101 4.52 33.20 15.61
N ALA A 102 3.33 32.82 15.22
CA ALA A 102 2.10 33.48 15.66
C ALA A 102 1.83 33.25 17.14
N ARG A 103 2.06 32.06 17.62
CA ARG A 103 1.88 31.68 19.03
C ARG A 103 2.76 30.47 19.37
N ALA A 104 3.56 30.58 20.43
CA ALA A 104 4.32 29.48 20.99
C ALA A 104 3.35 28.40 21.51
N THR A 105 3.11 27.39 20.72
CA THR A 105 2.16 26.28 20.97
C THR A 105 2.92 24.97 20.99
N PRO A 106 2.73 24.08 21.99
CA PRO A 106 3.35 22.78 21.97
C PRO A 106 2.88 21.97 20.76
N TYR A 107 3.78 21.16 20.18
CA TYR A 107 3.42 20.30 19.06
C TYR A 107 3.92 18.88 19.21
N VAL A 108 3.22 17.98 18.57
CA VAL A 108 3.50 16.54 18.46
C VAL A 108 3.75 16.22 16.98
N VAL A 109 4.59 15.23 16.70
CA VAL A 109 4.82 14.73 15.34
C VAL A 109 4.47 13.26 15.30
N THR A 110 3.67 12.82 14.31
CA THR A 110 3.50 11.39 14.00
C THR A 110 4.21 11.06 12.69
N LEU A 111 5.08 10.04 12.72
CA LEU A 111 5.84 9.56 11.58
C LEU A 111 5.03 8.49 10.84
N HIS A 112 4.38 8.87 9.75
CA HIS A 112 3.54 7.94 8.97
C HIS A 112 4.30 7.11 7.93
N ASP A 113 5.50 7.55 7.57
CA ASP A 113 6.34 6.99 6.51
C ASP A 113 7.82 7.27 6.78
N LEU A 114 8.67 6.97 5.81
CA LEU A 114 10.11 7.16 5.87
C LEU A 114 10.61 8.48 5.26
N GLN A 115 9.73 9.46 5.01
CA GLN A 115 10.14 10.76 4.47
C GLN A 115 11.09 11.53 5.41
N PHE A 116 11.11 11.22 6.70
CA PHE A 116 12.08 11.81 7.62
C PHE A 116 13.53 11.31 7.41
N VAL A 117 13.70 10.19 6.70
CA VAL A 117 15.00 9.60 6.31
C VAL A 117 15.46 10.14 4.95
N ASN A 118 14.54 10.22 4.02
CA ASN A 118 14.80 10.66 2.65
C ASN A 118 13.55 11.34 2.08
N ARG A 119 13.69 12.54 1.54
CA ARG A 119 12.56 13.33 0.99
C ARG A 119 11.81 12.62 -0.14
N ARG A 120 12.49 11.71 -0.85
CA ARG A 120 11.93 10.88 -1.94
C ARG A 120 11.79 9.41 -1.56
N ALA A 121 11.48 9.13 -0.28
CA ALA A 121 11.36 7.76 0.23
C ALA A 121 10.42 6.88 -0.61
N PHE A 122 9.33 7.43 -1.13
CA PHE A 122 8.35 6.69 -1.95
C PHE A 122 8.87 6.26 -3.34
N GLU A 123 9.99 6.84 -3.80
CA GLU A 123 10.63 6.45 -5.06
C GLU A 123 11.64 5.31 -4.87
N SER A 124 11.91 4.90 -3.63
CA SER A 124 12.90 3.88 -3.31
C SER A 124 12.37 2.47 -3.63
N ASP A 125 13.28 1.60 -4.07
CA ASP A 125 13.05 0.16 -4.19
C ASP A 125 13.72 -0.55 -3.00
N GLY A 126 12.97 -0.75 -1.92
CA GLY A 126 13.47 -1.22 -0.64
C GLY A 126 13.62 -0.11 0.40
N MET A 127 14.51 -0.32 1.39
CA MET A 127 14.78 0.68 2.42
C MET A 127 15.38 1.95 1.80
N PRO A 128 14.79 3.14 2.04
CA PRO A 128 15.34 4.39 1.52
C PRO A 128 16.76 4.65 2.06
N GLU A 129 17.67 5.02 1.18
CA GLU A 129 19.00 5.46 1.57
C GLU A 129 18.91 6.77 2.36
N PRO A 130 19.58 6.88 3.53
CA PRO A 130 19.55 8.10 4.34
C PRO A 130 20.13 9.32 3.58
N GLU A 131 19.34 10.37 3.47
CA GLU A 131 19.74 11.63 2.87
C GLU A 131 20.26 12.59 3.98
N ALA A 132 21.59 12.66 4.15
CA ALA A 132 22.22 13.32 5.29
C ALA A 132 21.80 14.79 5.46
N ASP A 133 21.80 15.57 4.37
CA ASP A 133 21.41 16.98 4.41
C ASP A 133 19.95 17.17 4.82
N TRP A 134 19.07 16.26 4.34
CA TRP A 134 17.67 16.27 4.71
C TRP A 134 17.43 15.89 6.17
N ILE A 135 18.13 14.88 6.69
CA ILE A 135 18.07 14.49 8.10
C ILE A 135 18.50 15.67 9.00
N VAL A 136 19.57 16.39 8.63
CA VAL A 136 20.00 17.60 9.35
C VAL A 136 18.93 18.70 9.29
N GLU A 137 18.24 18.84 8.17
CA GLU A 137 17.17 19.84 8.01
C GLU A 137 15.91 19.51 8.84
N VAL A 138 15.52 18.23 8.89
CA VAL A 138 14.32 17.74 9.60
C VAL A 138 14.57 17.62 11.12
N GLY A 139 15.79 17.27 11.52
CA GLY A 139 16.17 17.00 12.91
C GLY A 139 15.66 18.02 13.91
N PRO A 140 15.87 19.33 13.74
CA PRO A 140 15.37 20.36 14.66
C PRO A 140 13.85 20.38 14.84
N THR A 141 13.08 19.97 13.81
CA THR A 141 11.62 19.84 13.92
C THR A 141 11.25 18.67 14.82
N LEU A 142 11.94 17.55 14.71
CA LEU A 142 11.69 16.39 15.56
C LEU A 142 12.16 16.58 16.99
N GLU A 143 13.32 17.18 17.21
CA GLU A 143 13.91 17.40 18.54
C GLU A 143 13.15 18.42 19.39
N ARG A 144 12.58 19.46 18.77
CA ARG A 144 11.76 20.46 19.45
C ARG A 144 10.33 20.01 19.72
N ALA A 145 9.88 18.92 19.11
CA ALA A 145 8.56 18.37 19.38
C ALA A 145 8.41 18.00 20.86
N ALA A 146 7.23 18.21 21.42
CA ALA A 146 6.91 17.76 22.78
C ALA A 146 7.04 16.22 22.87
N THR A 147 6.63 15.52 21.81
CA THR A 147 6.91 14.10 21.58
C THR A 147 6.79 13.77 20.10
N VAL A 148 7.50 12.74 19.68
CA VAL A 148 7.37 12.09 18.38
C VAL A 148 6.66 10.75 18.58
N ILE A 149 5.59 10.51 17.83
CA ILE A 149 4.84 9.26 17.84
C ILE A 149 5.33 8.40 16.66
N ALA A 150 5.88 7.24 16.98
CA ALA A 150 6.20 6.21 16.00
C ALA A 150 5.08 5.17 15.96
N PRO A 151 4.62 4.73 14.78
CA PRO A 151 3.55 3.73 14.66
C PRO A 151 4.02 2.30 14.94
N SER A 152 5.33 2.05 14.98
CA SER A 152 5.96 0.75 15.23
C SER A 152 7.34 0.93 15.87
N ALA A 153 7.93 -0.14 16.41
CA ALA A 153 9.30 -0.11 16.93
C ALA A 153 10.28 0.09 15.79
N PHE A 154 10.04 -0.48 14.62
CA PHE A 154 10.83 -0.24 13.40
C PHE A 154 11.01 1.25 13.09
N ILE A 155 9.93 2.02 13.10
CA ILE A 155 10.02 3.49 12.86
C ILE A 155 10.70 4.21 14.02
N LEU A 156 10.46 3.79 15.26
CA LEU A 156 11.12 4.36 16.43
C LEU A 156 12.64 4.23 16.34
N ASP A 157 13.13 3.03 16.03
CA ASP A 157 14.57 2.75 15.97
C ASP A 157 15.25 3.60 14.89
N ILE A 158 14.63 3.72 13.71
CA ILE A 158 15.15 4.58 12.64
C ILE A 158 15.13 6.06 13.05
N ALA A 159 14.04 6.52 13.66
CA ALA A 159 13.93 7.90 14.10
C ALA A 159 14.99 8.27 15.15
N LEU A 160 15.25 7.37 16.11
CA LEU A 160 16.32 7.52 17.09
C LEU A 160 17.72 7.48 16.47
N ALA A 161 17.93 6.68 15.43
CA ALA A 161 19.18 6.65 14.69
C ALA A 161 19.42 7.95 13.91
N CYS A 162 18.38 8.52 13.30
CA CYS A 162 18.46 9.79 12.56
C CYS A 162 18.56 11.01 13.48
N SER A 163 17.87 11.01 14.61
CA SER A 163 17.79 12.14 15.55
C SER A 163 17.81 11.63 17.01
N PRO A 164 18.99 11.35 17.58
CA PRO A 164 19.08 10.74 18.92
C PRO A 164 18.51 11.60 20.06
N GLY A 165 18.33 12.90 19.84
CA GLY A 165 17.80 13.85 20.83
C GLY A 165 16.28 13.88 20.96
N ILE A 166 15.53 13.14 20.15
CA ILE A 166 14.07 13.17 20.17
C ILE A 166 13.48 12.50 21.42
N ARG A 167 12.34 13.04 21.84
CA ARG A 167 11.45 12.35 22.81
C ARG A 167 10.41 11.60 22.01
N ALA A 168 10.51 10.29 21.95
CA ALA A 168 9.63 9.47 21.13
C ALA A 168 8.93 8.38 21.92
N THR A 169 7.80 7.95 21.42
CA THR A 169 7.01 6.83 21.96
C THR A 169 6.34 6.05 20.83
N VAL A 170 6.15 4.74 21.02
CA VAL A 170 5.38 3.93 20.10
C VAL A 170 3.91 4.00 20.48
N ILE A 171 3.07 4.45 19.56
CA ILE A 171 1.61 4.34 19.65
C ILE A 171 1.12 3.80 18.30
N PRO A 172 0.82 2.51 18.22
CA PRO A 172 0.38 1.91 16.98
C PRO A 172 -1.01 2.41 16.59
N PRO A 173 -1.26 2.63 15.29
CA PRO A 173 -2.59 2.98 14.78
C PRO A 173 -3.63 1.93 15.14
N GLY A 174 -4.76 2.37 15.68
CA GLY A 174 -5.84 1.50 16.09
C GLY A 174 -6.81 1.16 14.97
N LEU A 175 -7.38 -0.05 15.03
CA LEU A 175 -8.43 -0.49 14.11
C LEU A 175 -9.80 -0.29 14.76
N ARG A 176 -10.77 0.22 13.98
CA ARG A 176 -12.19 0.21 14.37
C ARG A 176 -12.69 -1.23 14.41
N THR A 177 -13.23 -1.65 15.54
CA THR A 177 -13.87 -2.96 15.69
C THR A 177 -15.37 -2.85 15.42
N GLY A 178 -15.97 -3.84 14.77
CA GLY A 178 -17.42 -3.99 14.76
C GLY A 178 -18.18 -3.68 13.49
N SER A 179 -17.55 -3.51 12.31
CA SER A 179 -18.29 -3.49 11.06
C SER A 179 -18.60 -4.91 10.59
N THR A 180 -19.83 -5.37 10.81
CA THR A 180 -20.34 -6.62 10.23
C THR A 180 -21.11 -6.28 8.94
N SER A 181 -20.39 -6.05 7.86
CA SER A 181 -21.02 -6.00 6.54
C SER A 181 -21.51 -7.39 6.14
N ALA A 182 -22.65 -7.46 5.47
CA ALA A 182 -23.09 -8.72 4.87
C ALA A 182 -22.03 -9.21 3.88
N VAL A 183 -21.76 -10.51 3.88
CA VAL A 183 -20.80 -11.09 2.92
C VAL A 183 -21.41 -11.02 1.52
N PRO A 184 -20.80 -10.29 0.57
CA PRO A 184 -21.29 -10.21 -0.80
C PRO A 184 -21.02 -11.52 -1.54
N ASP A 185 -21.69 -11.71 -2.68
CA ASP A 185 -21.33 -12.77 -3.61
C ASP A 185 -20.04 -12.40 -4.37
N ALA A 186 -19.16 -13.37 -4.54
CA ALA A 186 -18.00 -13.18 -5.43
C ALA A 186 -18.49 -12.94 -6.88
N PRO A 187 -17.80 -12.10 -7.68
CA PRO A 187 -18.15 -11.89 -9.08
C PRO A 187 -18.30 -13.21 -9.85
N ARG A 188 -19.33 -13.28 -10.71
CA ARG A 188 -19.72 -14.52 -11.39
C ARG A 188 -18.61 -15.12 -12.23
N ASP A 189 -17.85 -14.30 -12.93
CA ASP A 189 -16.73 -14.73 -13.78
C ASP A 189 -15.57 -15.31 -12.94
N PHE A 190 -15.29 -14.76 -11.76
CA PHE A 190 -14.35 -15.34 -10.80
C PHE A 190 -14.88 -16.66 -10.23
N ALA A 191 -16.15 -16.70 -9.82
CA ALA A 191 -16.78 -17.90 -9.27
C ALA A 191 -16.80 -19.07 -10.27
N LEU A 192 -16.96 -18.79 -11.57
CA LEU A 192 -16.94 -19.79 -12.64
C LEU A 192 -15.55 -20.41 -12.86
N ALA A 193 -14.46 -19.70 -12.54
CA ALA A 193 -13.11 -20.24 -12.63
C ALA A 193 -12.83 -21.30 -11.54
N ALA A 194 -13.61 -21.29 -10.43
CA ALA A 194 -13.59 -22.25 -9.34
C ALA A 194 -12.18 -22.62 -8.85
N PRO A 195 -11.29 -21.67 -8.53
CA PRO A 195 -9.95 -21.99 -8.07
C PRO A 195 -10.00 -22.77 -6.75
N LYS A 196 -9.07 -23.71 -6.54
CA LYS A 196 -9.00 -24.48 -5.29
C LYS A 196 -8.39 -23.67 -4.15
N ARG A 197 -7.54 -22.68 -4.49
CA ARG A 197 -6.89 -21.79 -3.55
C ARG A 197 -6.98 -20.36 -4.04
N VAL A 198 -7.23 -19.45 -3.11
CA VAL A 198 -7.29 -18.03 -3.41
C VAL A 198 -6.32 -17.27 -2.52
N VAL A 199 -5.44 -16.52 -3.15
CA VAL A 199 -4.51 -15.60 -2.50
C VAL A 199 -4.96 -14.19 -2.80
N ALA A 200 -5.12 -13.34 -1.79
CA ALA A 200 -5.44 -11.94 -2.03
C ALA A 200 -4.19 -11.06 -1.94
N ILE A 201 -4.20 -9.98 -2.72
CA ILE A 201 -3.34 -8.80 -2.56
C ILE A 201 -4.30 -7.63 -2.33
N VAL A 202 -4.05 -6.78 -1.32
CA VAL A 202 -5.07 -5.84 -0.84
C VAL A 202 -4.59 -4.39 -0.91
N GLY A 203 -5.46 -3.50 -1.38
CA GLY A 203 -5.31 -2.06 -1.36
C GLY A 203 -5.00 -1.42 -2.72
N ALA A 204 -4.52 -0.19 -2.71
CA ALA A 204 -3.98 0.48 -3.89
C ALA A 204 -2.54 -0.01 -4.13
N VAL A 205 -2.37 -0.95 -5.05
CA VAL A 205 -1.12 -1.66 -5.29
C VAL A 205 -0.35 -0.95 -6.41
N GLY A 206 0.41 0.08 -6.06
CA GLY A 206 1.34 0.76 -6.96
C GLY A 206 2.73 0.10 -6.99
N PRO A 207 3.71 0.68 -7.71
CA PRO A 207 5.07 0.14 -7.82
C PRO A 207 5.74 -0.12 -6.47
N HIS A 208 5.64 0.80 -5.53
CA HIS A 208 6.16 0.67 -4.16
C HIS A 208 5.50 -0.46 -3.35
N LYS A 209 4.30 -0.89 -3.75
CA LYS A 209 3.57 -2.04 -3.21
C LYS A 209 3.64 -3.27 -4.11
N GLY A 210 4.56 -3.29 -5.07
CA GLY A 210 4.90 -4.48 -5.84
C GLY A 210 3.96 -4.81 -7.00
N SER A 211 3.24 -3.84 -7.60
CA SER A 211 2.39 -4.10 -8.77
C SER A 211 3.16 -4.76 -9.92
N GLY A 212 4.44 -4.42 -10.09
CA GLY A 212 5.32 -5.03 -11.11
C GLY A 212 5.58 -6.52 -10.92
N MET A 213 5.31 -7.09 -9.74
CA MET A 213 5.48 -8.53 -9.47
C MET A 213 4.33 -9.38 -10.04
N LEU A 214 3.14 -8.81 -10.27
CA LEU A 214 1.93 -9.58 -10.59
C LEU A 214 2.08 -10.50 -11.80
N LEU A 215 2.76 -10.06 -12.85
CA LEU A 215 2.95 -10.86 -14.07
C LEU A 215 3.94 -12.00 -13.87
N SER A 216 5.07 -11.77 -13.18
CA SER A 216 6.04 -12.84 -12.87
C SER A 216 5.42 -13.86 -11.92
N LEU A 217 4.65 -13.42 -10.93
CA LEU A 217 3.91 -14.28 -10.03
C LEU A 217 2.86 -15.11 -10.78
N ALA A 218 2.10 -14.49 -11.69
CA ALA A 218 1.14 -15.21 -12.54
C ALA A 218 1.81 -16.24 -13.42
N THR A 219 2.94 -15.91 -14.04
CA THR A 219 3.71 -16.85 -14.86
C THR A 219 4.21 -18.05 -14.05
N ALA A 220 4.69 -17.80 -12.83
CA ALA A 220 5.16 -18.87 -11.95
C ALA A 220 4.05 -19.74 -11.36
N LEU A 221 2.82 -19.25 -11.34
CA LEU A 221 1.62 -19.99 -10.91
C LEU A 221 0.88 -20.66 -12.06
N ASP A 222 1.31 -20.52 -13.31
CA ASP A 222 0.65 -21.14 -14.47
C ASP A 222 0.59 -22.66 -14.31
N GLY A 223 -0.57 -23.22 -14.61
CA GLY A 223 -0.86 -24.64 -14.41
C GLY A 223 -1.10 -25.06 -12.96
N SER A 224 -1.07 -24.13 -11.98
CA SER A 224 -1.47 -24.40 -10.60
C SER A 224 -2.98 -24.18 -10.40
N ASP A 225 -3.53 -24.72 -9.30
CA ASP A 225 -4.93 -24.47 -8.90
C ASP A 225 -5.08 -23.20 -8.02
N ILE A 226 -4.13 -22.26 -8.09
CA ILE A 226 -4.08 -21.04 -7.27
C ILE A 226 -4.51 -19.85 -8.12
N ALA A 227 -5.49 -19.08 -7.64
CA ALA A 227 -5.84 -17.78 -8.19
C ALA A 227 -5.45 -16.66 -7.24
N ILE A 228 -5.05 -15.53 -7.82
CA ILE A 228 -4.79 -14.29 -7.10
C ILE A 228 -5.97 -13.35 -7.30
N VAL A 229 -6.48 -12.76 -6.24
CA VAL A 229 -7.43 -11.67 -6.31
C VAL A 229 -6.80 -10.39 -5.76
N VAL A 230 -6.76 -9.34 -6.55
CA VAL A 230 -6.38 -8.00 -6.07
C VAL A 230 -7.65 -7.31 -5.57
N ILE A 231 -7.86 -7.31 -4.25
CA ILE A 231 -8.97 -6.58 -3.62
C ILE A 231 -8.52 -5.13 -3.46
N GLY A 232 -8.83 -4.33 -4.45
CA GLY A 232 -8.27 -3.02 -4.69
C GLY A 232 -7.98 -2.84 -6.18
N TYR A 233 -6.97 -2.06 -6.49
CA TYR A 233 -6.58 -1.75 -7.86
C TYR A 233 -5.06 -1.59 -7.97
N THR A 234 -4.56 -1.61 -9.20
CA THR A 234 -3.16 -1.31 -9.51
C THR A 234 -3.05 0.03 -10.24
N ASP A 235 -1.83 0.49 -10.41
CA ASP A 235 -1.50 1.63 -11.27
C ASP A 235 -1.88 1.43 -12.75
N THR A 236 -2.01 0.17 -13.19
CA THR A 236 -2.33 -0.19 -14.59
C THR A 236 -3.77 -0.62 -14.81
N GLN A 237 -4.48 -1.11 -13.77
CA GLN A 237 -5.87 -1.55 -13.88
C GLN A 237 -6.67 -1.20 -12.61
N VAL A 238 -7.74 -0.44 -12.81
CA VAL A 238 -8.65 -0.01 -11.74
C VAL A 238 -10.04 -0.67 -11.83
N THR A 239 -10.38 -1.24 -13.00
CA THR A 239 -11.68 -1.86 -13.25
C THR A 239 -11.68 -3.35 -12.92
N PRO A 240 -12.79 -3.90 -12.38
CA PRO A 240 -12.93 -5.33 -12.15
C PRO A 240 -12.74 -6.18 -13.42
N GLY A 241 -12.16 -7.37 -13.26
CA GLY A 241 -11.97 -8.32 -14.32
C GLY A 241 -10.64 -9.09 -14.25
N TRP A 242 -10.46 -10.05 -15.17
CA TRP A 242 -9.23 -10.81 -15.26
C TRP A 242 -8.09 -9.99 -15.88
N LEU A 243 -7.01 -9.77 -15.13
CA LEU A 243 -5.75 -9.24 -15.65
C LEU A 243 -4.97 -10.35 -16.38
N VAL A 244 -4.90 -11.54 -15.77
CA VAL A 244 -4.38 -12.75 -16.37
C VAL A 244 -5.47 -13.82 -16.25
N PRO A 245 -6.00 -14.36 -17.37
CA PRO A 245 -7.12 -15.29 -17.34
C PRO A 245 -6.91 -16.45 -16.37
N SER A 246 -7.86 -16.71 -15.51
CA SER A 246 -7.90 -17.76 -14.48
C SER A 246 -6.82 -17.67 -13.38
N ILE A 247 -5.89 -16.71 -13.45
CA ILE A 247 -4.77 -16.59 -12.49
C ILE A 247 -4.86 -15.30 -11.68
N VAL A 248 -5.00 -14.13 -12.33
CA VAL A 248 -5.05 -12.83 -11.60
C VAL A 248 -6.34 -12.10 -11.91
N TYR A 249 -7.17 -11.92 -10.89
CA TYR A 249 -8.44 -11.19 -10.96
C TYR A 249 -8.33 -9.85 -10.23
N MET A 250 -8.78 -8.78 -10.86
CA MET A 250 -8.91 -7.45 -10.27
C MET A 250 -10.32 -7.27 -9.72
N HIS A 251 -10.44 -7.00 -8.41
CA HIS A 251 -11.73 -6.69 -7.79
C HIS A 251 -12.17 -5.24 -8.04
N GLY A 252 -11.23 -4.31 -8.09
CA GLY A 252 -11.50 -2.87 -8.06
C GLY A 252 -11.52 -2.30 -6.63
N ALA A 253 -11.83 -1.02 -6.51
CA ALA A 253 -11.91 -0.33 -5.22
C ALA A 253 -13.01 -0.93 -4.34
N TYR A 254 -12.81 -0.93 -3.03
CA TYR A 254 -13.76 -1.39 -2.02
C TYR A 254 -13.95 -0.31 -0.93
N GLU A 255 -15.05 -0.38 -0.22
CA GLU A 255 -15.38 0.56 0.86
C GLU A 255 -14.64 0.21 2.17
N ASP A 256 -14.23 1.22 2.93
CA ASP A 256 -13.62 1.04 4.24
C ASP A 256 -14.51 0.18 5.16
N GLY A 257 -13.88 -0.76 5.86
CA GLY A 257 -14.57 -1.68 6.76
C GLY A 257 -15.24 -2.89 6.08
N THR A 258 -15.20 -3.01 4.73
CA THR A 258 -15.80 -4.16 4.01
C THR A 258 -14.79 -5.24 3.64
N LEU A 259 -13.49 -5.04 3.90
CA LEU A 259 -12.44 -5.97 3.50
C LEU A 259 -12.68 -7.41 4.00
N ALA A 260 -13.07 -7.56 5.27
CA ALA A 260 -13.33 -8.89 5.84
C ALA A 260 -14.44 -9.64 5.10
N ALA A 261 -15.49 -8.93 4.67
CA ALA A 261 -16.58 -9.50 3.87
C ALA A 261 -16.09 -9.95 2.48
N TRP A 262 -15.23 -9.16 1.84
CA TRP A 262 -14.65 -9.54 0.54
C TRP A 262 -13.66 -10.70 0.65
N LEU A 263 -12.82 -10.74 1.70
CA LEU A 263 -11.95 -11.89 1.97
C LEU A 263 -12.76 -13.18 2.11
N ALA A 264 -13.91 -13.11 2.79
CA ALA A 264 -14.82 -14.25 2.94
C ALA A 264 -15.52 -14.62 1.62
N ALA A 265 -16.00 -13.63 0.85
CA ALA A 265 -16.67 -13.83 -0.43
C ALA A 265 -15.79 -14.58 -1.45
N TYR A 266 -14.52 -14.19 -1.53
CA TYR A 266 -13.52 -14.83 -2.38
C TYR A 266 -12.94 -16.14 -1.78
N ARG A 267 -13.29 -16.47 -0.52
CA ARG A 267 -12.71 -17.60 0.24
C ARG A 267 -11.20 -17.54 0.30
N VAL A 268 -10.67 -16.36 0.63
CA VAL A 268 -9.23 -16.14 0.64
C VAL A 268 -8.55 -17.01 1.70
N ASP A 269 -7.57 -17.78 1.27
CA ASP A 269 -6.74 -18.64 2.12
C ASP A 269 -5.60 -17.87 2.80
N THR A 270 -5.03 -16.89 2.09
CA THR A 270 -3.83 -16.15 2.51
C THR A 270 -3.79 -14.81 1.80
N VAL A 271 -3.26 -13.78 2.47
CA VAL A 271 -2.99 -12.48 1.84
C VAL A 271 -1.48 -12.32 1.63
N LEU A 272 -1.09 -11.99 0.42
CA LEU A 272 0.29 -11.66 0.06
C LEU A 272 0.48 -10.14 0.06
N PHE A 273 1.54 -9.68 0.73
CA PHE A 273 2.00 -8.29 0.70
C PHE A 273 3.27 -8.21 -0.15
N PRO A 274 3.19 -7.84 -1.43
CA PRO A 274 4.35 -7.80 -2.30
C PRO A 274 5.17 -6.50 -2.17
N ASN A 275 5.08 -5.84 -1.02
CA ASN A 275 5.63 -4.52 -0.75
C ASN A 275 7.13 -4.46 -1.03
N ARG A 276 7.53 -3.49 -1.88
CA ARG A 276 8.93 -3.15 -2.15
C ARG A 276 9.45 -2.18 -1.10
N LEU A 277 8.67 -1.16 -0.77
CA LEU A 277 8.99 -0.19 0.27
C LEU A 277 8.57 -0.72 1.65
N PRO A 278 9.40 -0.57 2.70
CA PRO A 278 9.00 -0.93 4.06
C PRO A 278 7.80 -0.11 4.54
N GLU A 279 6.78 -0.80 5.06
CA GLU A 279 5.63 -0.16 5.69
C GLU A 279 5.97 0.34 7.09
N SER A 280 5.42 1.48 7.46
CA SER A 280 5.56 2.03 8.81
C SER A 280 4.68 1.33 9.86
N PHE A 281 3.53 0.74 9.43
CA PHE A 281 2.60 0.00 10.28
C PHE A 281 1.73 -1.01 9.53
N SER A 282 0.99 -0.57 8.50
CA SER A 282 -0.01 -1.30 7.73
C SER A 282 -1.34 -1.57 8.46
N TYR A 283 -2.33 -0.70 8.20
CA TYR A 283 -3.73 -0.95 8.59
C TYR A 283 -4.28 -2.23 7.97
N THR A 284 -3.94 -2.48 6.70
CA THR A 284 -4.39 -3.66 5.94
C THR A 284 -3.99 -4.96 6.62
N LEU A 285 -2.77 -5.04 7.19
CA LEU A 285 -2.34 -6.22 7.97
C LEU A 285 -3.26 -6.45 9.17
N SER A 286 -3.59 -5.38 9.91
CA SER A 286 -4.51 -5.46 11.05
C SER A 286 -5.91 -5.93 10.64
N GLU A 287 -6.42 -5.42 9.50
CA GLU A 287 -7.73 -5.80 8.96
C GLU A 287 -7.76 -7.26 8.51
N VAL A 288 -6.70 -7.73 7.85
CA VAL A 288 -6.56 -9.13 7.41
C VAL A 288 -6.51 -10.08 8.61
N TRP A 289 -5.74 -9.75 9.64
CA TRP A 289 -5.70 -10.55 10.87
C TRP A 289 -7.03 -10.50 11.63
N SER A 290 -7.72 -9.37 11.63
CA SER A 290 -9.08 -9.26 12.18
C SER A 290 -10.07 -10.19 11.49
N ALA A 291 -9.89 -10.46 10.20
CA ALA A 291 -10.66 -11.43 9.43
C ALA A 291 -10.19 -12.89 9.63
N GLY A 292 -9.16 -13.14 10.46
CA GLY A 292 -8.63 -14.49 10.71
C GLY A 292 -7.85 -15.09 9.54
N VAL A 293 -7.34 -14.27 8.63
CA VAL A 293 -6.59 -14.71 7.45
C VAL A 293 -5.08 -14.57 7.67
N PRO A 294 -4.28 -15.63 7.44
CA PRO A 294 -2.83 -15.56 7.51
C PRO A 294 -2.24 -14.76 6.35
N VAL A 295 -1.01 -14.27 6.55
CA VAL A 295 -0.34 -13.39 5.59
C VAL A 295 1.02 -13.93 5.16
N ILE A 296 1.47 -13.51 3.97
CA ILE A 296 2.86 -13.62 3.52
C ILE A 296 3.35 -12.20 3.35
N VAL A 297 4.45 -11.84 4.01
CA VAL A 297 4.99 -10.48 4.00
C VAL A 297 6.50 -10.50 3.72
N PRO A 298 7.08 -9.40 3.19
CA PRO A 298 8.52 -9.24 3.14
C PRO A 298 9.09 -9.09 4.56
N ASP A 299 10.27 -9.67 4.78
CA ASP A 299 11.04 -9.52 6.03
C ASP A 299 11.69 -8.12 6.06
N GLN A 300 10.83 -7.11 6.14
CA GLN A 300 11.25 -5.71 6.23
C GLN A 300 10.13 -4.83 6.81
N GLY A 301 10.52 -3.73 7.44
CA GLY A 301 9.58 -2.75 7.97
C GLY A 301 8.67 -3.32 9.05
N ALA A 302 7.60 -2.60 9.35
CA ALA A 302 6.62 -3.04 10.35
C ALA A 302 5.85 -4.30 9.92
N LEU A 303 5.80 -4.66 8.65
CA LEU A 303 5.19 -5.93 8.21
C LEU A 303 6.01 -7.12 8.75
N GLY A 304 7.33 -7.13 8.50
CA GLY A 304 8.24 -8.16 9.00
C GLY A 304 8.25 -8.20 10.52
N GLU A 305 8.48 -7.05 11.17
CA GLU A 305 8.47 -6.90 12.65
C GLU A 305 7.21 -7.51 13.28
N ARG A 306 6.03 -7.18 12.78
CA ARG A 306 4.76 -7.64 13.34
C ARG A 306 4.54 -9.13 13.14
N VAL A 307 4.89 -9.68 11.97
CA VAL A 307 4.76 -11.12 11.70
C VAL A 307 5.78 -11.93 12.50
N GLU A 308 7.01 -11.45 12.64
CA GLU A 308 8.05 -12.09 13.46
C GLU A 308 7.62 -12.14 14.94
N THR A 309 7.17 -11.02 15.48
CA THR A 309 6.80 -10.89 16.90
C THR A 309 5.50 -11.64 17.23
N GLU A 310 4.47 -11.46 16.41
CA GLU A 310 3.10 -11.91 16.72
C GLU A 310 2.76 -13.26 16.04
N GLY A 311 3.52 -13.67 15.01
CA GLY A 311 3.16 -14.77 14.14
C GLY A 311 1.94 -14.45 13.27
N GLY A 312 1.23 -15.46 12.78
CA GLY A 312 0.05 -15.27 11.93
C GLY A 312 0.38 -15.08 10.46
N GLY A 313 1.60 -15.42 10.06
CA GLY A 313 2.06 -15.31 8.67
C GLY A 313 3.41 -15.98 8.45
N TRP A 314 3.93 -15.78 7.24
CA TRP A 314 5.25 -16.23 6.79
C TRP A 314 6.05 -15.04 6.27
N LEU A 315 7.35 -15.09 6.49
CA LEU A 315 8.31 -14.10 6.00
C LEU A 315 8.94 -14.59 4.71
N LEU A 316 9.04 -13.71 3.72
CA LEU A 316 9.90 -13.85 2.55
C LEU A 316 11.05 -12.85 2.64
N PRO A 317 12.22 -13.12 2.04
CA PRO A 317 13.32 -12.16 2.03
C PRO A 317 12.85 -10.77 1.53
N ALA A 318 13.43 -9.71 2.07
CA ALA A 318 13.19 -8.37 1.54
C ALA A 318 13.53 -8.33 0.04
N GLY A 319 12.66 -7.74 -0.77
CA GLY A 319 12.85 -7.67 -2.21
C GLY A 319 12.62 -8.98 -2.97
N PHE A 320 11.97 -9.97 -2.36
CA PHE A 320 11.63 -11.24 -3.01
C PHE A 320 10.94 -11.05 -4.38
N HIS A 321 11.06 -12.04 -5.24
CA HIS A 321 10.46 -12.06 -6.58
C HIS A 321 9.21 -12.94 -6.66
N GLY A 322 8.49 -12.86 -7.79
CA GLY A 322 7.24 -13.60 -7.99
C GLY A 322 7.38 -15.12 -7.95
N ASP A 323 8.53 -15.67 -8.38
CA ASP A 323 8.82 -17.10 -8.33
C ASP A 323 9.04 -17.62 -6.90
N GLU A 324 9.70 -16.85 -6.03
CA GLU A 324 9.88 -17.18 -4.62
C GLU A 324 8.52 -17.19 -3.89
N ALA A 325 7.67 -16.17 -4.13
CA ALA A 325 6.32 -16.15 -3.61
C ALA A 325 5.47 -17.32 -4.13
N ALA A 326 5.55 -17.62 -5.43
CA ALA A 326 4.86 -18.75 -6.04
C ALA A 326 5.32 -20.08 -5.44
N ALA A 327 6.62 -20.29 -5.24
CA ALA A 327 7.16 -21.50 -4.64
C ALA A 327 6.59 -21.74 -3.22
N LEU A 328 6.53 -20.68 -2.39
CA LEU A 328 5.91 -20.76 -1.06
C LEU A 328 4.41 -21.05 -1.16
N LEU A 329 3.69 -20.38 -2.05
CA LEU A 329 2.24 -20.59 -2.23
C LEU A 329 1.92 -22.01 -2.70
N VAL A 330 2.69 -22.56 -3.64
CA VAL A 330 2.55 -23.93 -4.12
C VAL A 330 2.85 -24.93 -2.99
N TRP A 331 3.94 -24.72 -2.24
CA TRP A 331 4.23 -25.57 -1.07
C TRP A 331 3.11 -25.50 -0.02
N LEU A 332 2.65 -24.30 0.34
CA LEU A 332 1.53 -24.12 1.25
C LEU A 332 0.25 -24.80 0.74
N SER A 333 0.08 -24.98 -0.57
CA SER A 333 -1.08 -25.67 -1.17
C SER A 333 -0.96 -27.18 -1.15
N SER A 334 0.22 -27.73 -0.90
CA SER A 334 0.49 -29.17 -0.78
C SER A 334 -0.11 -29.78 0.48
N ALA A 335 -0.13 -31.10 0.56
CA ALA A 335 -0.53 -31.84 1.77
C ALA A 335 0.41 -31.56 2.95
N GLU A 336 1.71 -31.40 2.71
CA GLU A 336 2.72 -31.06 3.73
C GLU A 336 2.49 -29.64 4.26
N GLY A 337 2.26 -28.66 3.36
CA GLY A 337 1.97 -27.28 3.74
C GLY A 337 0.62 -27.10 4.43
N ALA A 338 -0.32 -28.04 4.32
CA ALA A 338 -1.63 -27.96 4.95
C ALA A 338 -1.56 -27.89 6.48
N ALA A 339 -0.68 -28.70 7.09
CA ALA A 339 -0.47 -28.68 8.55
C ALA A 339 0.12 -27.36 9.02
N GLU A 340 1.07 -26.82 8.27
CA GLU A 340 1.69 -25.52 8.55
C GLU A 340 0.68 -24.37 8.43
N ARG A 341 -0.15 -24.35 7.37
CA ARG A 341 -1.25 -23.36 7.25
C ARG A 341 -2.19 -23.43 8.47
N ALA A 342 -2.60 -24.62 8.86
CA ALA A 342 -3.48 -24.79 10.02
C ALA A 342 -2.80 -24.26 11.30
N ARG A 343 -1.51 -24.54 11.49
CA ARG A 343 -0.71 -24.08 12.63
C ARG A 343 -0.62 -22.55 12.66
N VAL A 344 -0.32 -21.92 11.53
CA VAL A 344 -0.21 -20.45 11.46
C VAL A 344 -1.58 -19.81 11.67
N LYS A 345 -2.62 -20.33 11.00
CA LYS A 345 -3.99 -19.83 11.14
C LYS A 345 -4.50 -19.91 12.58
N SER A 346 -4.19 -20.99 13.31
CA SER A 346 -4.62 -21.17 14.70
C SER A 346 -4.01 -20.14 15.67
N ARG A 347 -2.94 -19.45 15.27
CA ARG A 347 -2.33 -18.38 16.05
C ARG A 347 -3.06 -17.04 15.89
N ILE A 348 -3.90 -16.89 14.86
CA ILE A 348 -4.64 -15.66 14.59
C ILE A 348 -5.93 -15.72 15.38
N VAL A 349 -6.00 -14.93 16.44
CA VAL A 349 -7.22 -14.78 17.25
C VAL A 349 -7.85 -13.44 16.87
N PRO A 350 -9.00 -13.44 16.19
CA PRO A 350 -9.72 -12.19 15.88
C PRO A 350 -9.98 -11.40 17.17
N GLY A 351 -9.70 -10.10 17.16
CA GLY A 351 -9.89 -9.23 18.33
C GLY A 351 -8.78 -9.32 19.41
N ASP A 352 -7.68 -10.05 19.18
CA ASP A 352 -6.52 -9.98 20.07
C ASP A 352 -5.88 -8.59 20.03
N ALA A 353 -6.14 -7.80 21.07
CA ALA A 353 -5.68 -6.40 21.18
C ALA A 353 -4.15 -6.25 21.18
N ARG A 354 -3.38 -7.30 21.49
CA ARG A 354 -1.91 -7.29 21.42
C ARG A 354 -1.45 -7.27 19.98
N ARG A 355 -2.13 -8.01 19.11
CA ARG A 355 -1.83 -8.13 17.70
C ARG A 355 -2.50 -7.04 16.86
N ILE A 356 -3.72 -6.67 17.23
CA ILE A 356 -4.57 -5.71 16.53
C ILE A 356 -4.88 -4.58 17.50
N PRO A 357 -4.08 -3.50 17.51
CA PRO A 357 -4.35 -2.35 18.36
C PRO A 357 -5.75 -1.81 18.11
N THR A 358 -6.46 -1.50 19.19
CA THR A 358 -7.82 -0.96 19.09
C THR A 358 -7.79 0.55 18.95
N LEU A 359 -8.80 1.11 18.30
CA LEU A 359 -8.97 2.56 18.17
C LEU A 359 -9.04 3.25 19.52
N GLU A 360 -9.71 2.62 20.49
CA GLU A 360 -9.87 3.13 21.85
C GLU A 360 -8.53 3.21 22.59
N ALA A 361 -7.64 2.21 22.40
CA ALA A 361 -6.32 2.20 23.00
C ALA A 361 -5.45 3.31 22.42
N MET A 362 -5.37 3.41 21.09
CA MET A 362 -4.65 4.48 20.38
C MET A 362 -5.13 5.86 20.85
N SER A 363 -6.45 6.08 20.83
CA SER A 363 -7.04 7.38 21.15
C SER A 363 -6.80 7.79 22.59
N ARG A 364 -6.92 6.86 23.55
CA ARG A 364 -6.62 7.08 24.94
C ARG A 364 -5.16 7.49 25.15
N ASP A 365 -4.23 6.79 24.49
CA ASP A 365 -2.80 7.01 24.67
C ASP A 365 -2.37 8.35 24.02
N VAL A 366 -2.91 8.70 22.85
CA VAL A 366 -2.70 10.00 22.21
C VAL A 366 -3.35 11.13 23.01
N ASP A 367 -4.58 10.95 23.52
CA ASP A 367 -5.25 11.98 24.34
C ASP A 367 -4.49 12.24 25.66
N ALA A 368 -3.93 11.19 26.25
CA ALA A 368 -3.07 11.33 27.42
C ALA A 368 -1.79 12.16 27.13
N LEU A 369 -1.20 12.04 25.95
CA LEU A 369 -0.11 12.91 25.51
C LEU A 369 -0.58 14.35 25.35
N TYR A 370 -1.70 14.57 24.68
CA TYR A 370 -2.27 15.90 24.51
C TYR A 370 -2.57 16.57 25.86
N ALA A 371 -3.09 15.84 26.84
CA ALA A 371 -3.38 16.35 28.17
C ALA A 371 -2.11 16.82 28.90
N ARG A 372 -0.95 16.25 28.59
CA ARG A 372 0.34 16.64 29.22
C ARG A 372 0.94 17.92 28.61
N PHE A 373 0.65 18.21 27.36
CA PHE A 373 1.32 19.25 26.59
C PHE A 373 0.40 20.40 26.16
N GLY A 374 -0.91 20.15 26.04
CA GLY A 374 -1.87 21.13 25.51
C GLY A 374 -2.03 22.36 26.37
N LEU A 375 -2.08 23.52 25.71
CA LEU A 375 -2.46 24.76 26.38
C LEU A 375 -3.97 24.77 26.65
N PRO A 376 -4.44 25.33 27.78
CA PRO A 376 -5.85 25.44 28.06
C PRO A 376 -6.55 26.31 26.98
N PRO A 377 -7.83 26.05 26.67
CA PRO A 377 -8.60 26.94 25.81
C PRO A 377 -8.77 28.32 26.47
N PRO A 378 -8.85 29.38 25.67
CA PRO A 378 -9.12 30.71 26.22
C PRO A 378 -10.57 30.80 26.72
N ASP A 379 -10.79 31.54 27.79
CA ASP A 379 -12.12 31.93 28.25
C ASP A 379 -12.72 32.97 27.27
N SER A 380 -13.48 32.52 26.26
CA SER A 380 -14.15 33.43 25.31
C SER A 380 -15.54 32.94 24.94
N PRO A 381 -16.60 33.69 25.26
CA PRO A 381 -17.98 33.29 24.97
C PRO A 381 -18.43 33.53 23.54
N ASP A 382 -17.69 34.21 22.67
CA ASP A 382 -18.14 34.63 21.34
C ASP A 382 -17.19 34.25 20.18
N ALA A 383 -16.70 33.01 20.21
CA ALA A 383 -15.69 32.54 19.29
C ALA A 383 -16.20 32.45 17.83
N ALA A 384 -17.44 32.05 17.59
CA ALA A 384 -17.95 31.76 16.23
C ALA A 384 -18.04 33.03 15.37
N ALA A 385 -18.66 34.10 15.89
CA ALA A 385 -18.79 35.38 15.16
C ALA A 385 -17.42 36.04 14.91
N ALA A 386 -16.49 35.92 15.87
CA ALA A 386 -15.16 36.48 15.74
C ALA A 386 -14.28 35.66 14.75
N ILE A 387 -14.46 34.34 14.64
CA ILE A 387 -13.82 33.51 13.61
C ILE A 387 -14.30 33.93 12.23
N ASP A 388 -15.60 34.15 12.05
CA ASP A 388 -16.18 34.62 10.79
C ASP A 388 -15.68 36.00 10.37
N ALA A 389 -15.43 36.88 11.32
CA ALA A 389 -14.83 38.19 11.06
C ALA A 389 -13.33 38.12 10.67
N LEU A 390 -12.59 37.12 11.17
CA LEU A 390 -11.17 36.91 10.84
C LEU A 390 -10.95 36.11 9.55
N ALA A 391 -11.91 35.30 9.14
CA ALA A 391 -11.79 34.49 7.93
C ALA A 391 -11.41 35.30 6.68
N PRO A 392 -12.00 36.50 6.41
CA PRO A 392 -11.59 37.34 5.28
C PRO A 392 -10.15 37.86 5.36
N LEU A 393 -9.63 38.09 6.57
CA LEU A 393 -8.26 38.58 6.79
C LEU A 393 -7.23 37.47 6.53
N LEU A 394 -7.62 36.22 6.75
CA LEU A 394 -6.78 35.05 6.55
C LEU A 394 -7.00 34.40 5.18
N ALA A 395 -8.10 34.73 4.49
CA ALA A 395 -8.47 34.14 3.23
C ALA A 395 -7.76 34.77 2.03
N SER A 396 -7.26 33.97 1.15
CA SER A 396 -6.85 34.38 -0.19
C SER A 396 -7.99 34.22 -1.17
N ASN A 397 -8.86 35.25 -1.36
CA ASN A 397 -9.97 35.26 -2.33
C ASN A 397 -11.01 34.12 -2.16
N LEU A 398 -12.10 34.39 -1.46
CA LEU A 398 -13.21 33.45 -1.17
C LEU A 398 -13.94 32.93 -2.41
N ASP A 399 -14.07 33.75 -3.46
CA ASP A 399 -14.87 33.41 -4.67
C ASP A 399 -14.27 32.31 -5.56
N GLY A 400 -13.00 32.00 -5.37
CA GLY A 400 -12.32 30.95 -6.16
C GLY A 400 -12.13 29.63 -5.42
N PHE A 401 -12.52 29.51 -4.14
CA PHE A 401 -12.06 28.41 -3.30
C PHE A 401 -12.65 27.05 -3.66
N ALA A 402 -13.96 26.96 -3.83
CA ALA A 402 -14.60 25.70 -4.26
C ALA A 402 -14.07 25.28 -5.65
N PHE A 403 -13.89 26.26 -6.54
CA PHE A 403 -13.30 26.06 -7.86
C PHE A 403 -11.81 25.68 -7.79
N ARG A 404 -11.01 26.30 -6.89
CA ARG A 404 -9.59 25.93 -6.72
C ARG A 404 -9.43 24.56 -6.08
N LYS A 405 -10.23 24.19 -5.08
CA LYS A 405 -10.21 22.85 -4.50
C LYS A 405 -10.52 21.78 -5.57
N GLU A 406 -11.52 22.03 -6.39
CA GLU A 406 -11.85 21.15 -7.51
C GLU A 406 -10.76 21.20 -8.59
N LEU A 407 -10.18 22.36 -8.87
CA LEU A 407 -9.08 22.53 -9.82
C LEU A 407 -7.80 21.83 -9.34
N VAL A 408 -7.44 21.93 -8.04
CA VAL A 408 -6.29 21.23 -7.45
C VAL A 408 -6.52 19.72 -7.48
N LYS A 409 -7.72 19.27 -7.12
CA LYS A 409 -8.09 17.86 -7.22
C LYS A 409 -8.01 17.39 -8.68
N LEU A 410 -8.62 18.11 -9.61
CA LEU A 410 -8.59 17.80 -11.04
C LEU A 410 -7.18 17.90 -11.63
N THR A 411 -6.34 18.83 -11.16
CA THR A 411 -4.95 18.98 -11.61
C THR A 411 -4.10 17.81 -11.08
N SER A 412 -4.32 17.37 -9.82
CA SER A 412 -3.68 16.17 -9.27
C SER A 412 -4.15 14.91 -10.00
N GLU A 413 -5.45 14.75 -10.22
CA GLU A 413 -6.02 13.63 -10.98
C GLU A 413 -5.54 13.63 -12.45
N LEU A 414 -5.39 14.80 -13.05
CA LEU A 414 -4.84 14.96 -14.40
C LEU A 414 -3.35 14.61 -14.43
N GLY A 415 -2.59 15.06 -13.44
CA GLY A 415 -1.17 14.72 -13.26
C GLY A 415 -0.97 13.22 -13.12
N GLU A 416 -1.72 12.58 -12.24
CA GLU A 416 -1.72 11.12 -12.06
C GLU A 416 -2.16 10.39 -13.34
N THR A 417 -3.20 10.88 -14.02
CA THR A 417 -3.70 10.28 -15.25
C THR A 417 -2.69 10.44 -16.40
N THR A 418 -1.99 11.58 -16.45
CA THR A 418 -0.94 11.84 -17.44
C THR A 418 0.29 10.95 -17.19
N ALA A 419 0.68 10.77 -15.93
CA ALA A 419 1.74 9.83 -15.55
C ALA A 419 1.37 8.39 -15.95
N ARG A 420 0.14 7.95 -15.60
CA ARG A 420 -0.39 6.63 -16.01
C ARG A 420 -0.42 6.45 -17.53
N LEU A 421 -0.80 7.48 -18.28
CA LEU A 421 -0.79 7.44 -19.74
C LEU A 421 0.63 7.31 -20.31
N THR A 422 1.59 7.98 -19.69
CA THR A 422 2.99 7.91 -20.09
C THR A 422 3.57 6.52 -19.83
N GLU A 423 3.30 5.96 -18.64
CA GLU A 423 3.69 4.61 -18.30
C GLU A 423 2.99 3.56 -19.18
N ALA A 424 1.69 3.71 -19.44
CA ALA A 424 0.96 2.81 -20.33
C ALA A 424 1.52 2.83 -21.76
N ARG A 425 1.96 3.99 -22.25
CA ARG A 425 2.65 4.09 -23.56
C ARG A 425 3.99 3.38 -23.56
N GLN A 426 4.81 3.57 -22.52
CA GLN A 426 6.10 2.87 -22.40
C GLN A 426 5.89 1.35 -22.32
N TRP A 427 4.84 0.92 -21.62
CA TRP A 427 4.45 -0.49 -21.51
C TRP A 427 3.97 -1.05 -22.86
N SER A 428 3.14 -0.32 -23.58
CA SER A 428 2.68 -0.70 -24.94
C SER A 428 3.86 -0.86 -25.90
N GLU A 429 4.80 0.08 -25.89
CA GLU A 429 6.02 0.00 -26.72
C GLU A 429 6.92 -1.17 -26.33
N LYS A 430 6.98 -1.50 -25.04
CA LYS A 430 7.70 -2.68 -24.57
C LYS A 430 7.01 -3.97 -25.03
N LEU A 431 5.68 -4.04 -24.88
CA LEU A 431 4.88 -5.20 -25.29
C LEU A 431 5.00 -5.47 -26.81
N GLU A 432 4.98 -4.41 -27.60
CA GLU A 432 5.17 -4.50 -29.06
C GLU A 432 6.56 -5.03 -29.42
N ARG A 433 7.61 -4.58 -28.71
CA ARG A 433 8.97 -5.09 -28.90
C ARG A 433 9.10 -6.55 -28.50
N ASP A 434 8.54 -6.93 -27.35
CA ASP A 434 8.58 -8.29 -26.85
C ASP A 434 7.74 -9.25 -27.75
N ALA A 435 6.58 -8.80 -28.22
CA ALA A 435 5.76 -9.55 -29.18
C ALA A 435 6.48 -9.74 -30.52
N SER A 436 7.15 -8.72 -31.02
CA SER A 436 7.93 -8.80 -32.25
C SER A 436 9.12 -9.76 -32.12
N ALA A 437 9.82 -9.73 -31.00
CA ALA A 437 10.91 -10.65 -30.71
C ALA A 437 10.41 -12.11 -30.59
N TRP A 438 9.25 -12.30 -29.97
CA TRP A 438 8.60 -13.62 -29.88
C TRP A 438 8.16 -14.16 -31.24
N ALA A 439 7.56 -13.29 -32.06
CA ALA A 439 7.17 -13.66 -33.44
C ALA A 439 8.38 -14.09 -34.26
N ALA A 440 9.47 -13.33 -34.21
CA ALA A 440 10.70 -13.68 -34.90
C ALA A 440 11.31 -15.01 -34.45
N LYS A 441 11.28 -15.28 -33.13
CA LYS A 441 11.71 -16.56 -32.60
C LYS A 441 10.82 -17.71 -33.09
N LEU A 442 9.51 -17.54 -33.04
CA LEU A 442 8.56 -18.54 -33.52
C LEU A 442 8.73 -18.85 -35.00
N GLU A 443 8.98 -17.86 -35.84
CA GLU A 443 9.29 -18.05 -37.27
C GLU A 443 10.58 -18.84 -37.47
N ALA A 444 11.60 -18.60 -36.65
CA ALA A 444 12.84 -19.36 -36.69
C ALA A 444 12.61 -20.83 -36.33
N ASP A 445 11.88 -21.08 -35.23
CA ASP A 445 11.54 -22.42 -34.76
C ASP A 445 10.68 -23.21 -35.80
N ILE A 446 9.70 -22.51 -36.41
CA ILE A 446 8.89 -23.10 -37.51
C ILE A 446 9.78 -23.44 -38.70
N THR A 447 10.76 -22.62 -39.03
CA THR A 447 11.66 -22.86 -40.16
C THR A 447 12.56 -24.06 -39.88
N GLU A 448 13.04 -24.22 -38.65
CA GLU A 448 13.85 -25.37 -38.23
C GLU A 448 13.01 -26.69 -38.27
N LEU A 449 11.80 -26.63 -37.71
CA LEU A 449 10.85 -27.79 -37.77
C LEU A 449 10.52 -28.19 -39.20
N LYS A 450 10.34 -27.28 -40.13
CA LYS A 450 10.13 -27.58 -41.54
C LYS A 450 11.30 -28.34 -42.15
N ARG A 451 12.56 -27.92 -41.87
CA ARG A 451 13.78 -28.62 -42.31
C ARG A 451 13.85 -30.04 -41.76
N ASP A 452 13.51 -30.21 -40.47
CA ASP A 452 13.49 -31.52 -39.84
C ASP A 452 12.43 -32.46 -40.46
N ILE A 453 11.24 -31.94 -40.75
CA ILE A 453 10.20 -32.66 -41.45
C ILE A 453 10.66 -33.11 -42.84
N GLU A 454 11.33 -32.24 -43.61
CA GLU A 454 11.87 -32.57 -44.92
C GLU A 454 12.96 -33.65 -44.82
N ARG A 455 13.88 -33.54 -43.84
CA ARG A 455 14.91 -34.54 -43.58
C ARG A 455 14.30 -35.89 -43.24
N LEU A 456 13.38 -35.95 -42.27
CA LEU A 456 12.69 -37.15 -41.84
C LEU A 456 11.86 -37.76 -43.00
N GLY A 457 11.27 -36.92 -43.83
CA GLY A 457 10.56 -37.34 -45.03
C GLY A 457 11.50 -38.00 -46.06
N ALA A 458 12.70 -37.47 -46.23
CA ALA A 458 13.72 -38.08 -47.10
C ALA A 458 14.21 -39.42 -46.55
N GLU A 459 14.51 -39.50 -45.25
CA GLU A 459 14.90 -40.75 -44.58
C GLU A 459 13.81 -41.82 -44.67
N ASN A 460 12.55 -41.46 -44.48
CA ASN A 460 11.41 -42.38 -44.63
C ASN A 460 11.25 -42.87 -46.06
N ARG A 461 11.51 -42.04 -47.10
CA ARG A 461 11.48 -42.52 -48.51
C ARG A 461 12.59 -43.57 -48.75
N VAL A 462 13.82 -43.32 -48.27
CA VAL A 462 14.93 -44.27 -48.37
C VAL A 462 14.58 -45.61 -47.65
N LEU A 463 14.01 -45.52 -46.44
CA LEU A 463 13.57 -46.70 -45.70
C LEU A 463 12.45 -47.48 -46.44
N ALA A 464 11.52 -46.75 -47.05
CA ALA A 464 10.44 -47.38 -47.87
C ALA A 464 11.01 -48.13 -49.10
N GLU A 465 12.00 -47.51 -49.79
CA GLU A 465 12.68 -48.14 -50.91
C GLU A 465 13.46 -49.38 -50.46
N HIS A 466 14.22 -49.30 -49.34
CA HIS A 466 14.90 -50.45 -48.76
C HIS A 466 13.90 -51.56 -48.36
N LYS A 467 12.77 -51.18 -47.78
CA LYS A 467 11.71 -52.13 -47.44
C LYS A 467 11.13 -52.79 -48.68
N ALA A 468 10.82 -52.04 -49.76
CA ALA A 468 10.35 -52.58 -51.02
C ALA A 468 11.34 -53.52 -51.66
N ALA A 469 12.64 -53.15 -51.67
CA ALA A 469 13.72 -54.05 -52.14
C ALA A 469 13.83 -55.33 -51.31
N PHE A 470 13.73 -55.19 -49.96
CA PHE A 470 13.69 -56.33 -49.06
C PHE A 470 12.50 -57.27 -49.30
N ASP A 471 11.34 -56.73 -49.60
CA ASP A 471 10.11 -57.50 -49.86
C ASP A 471 10.13 -58.22 -51.17
N LEU A 472 10.97 -57.83 -52.13
CA LEU A 472 11.24 -58.55 -53.37
C LEU A 472 12.16 -59.79 -53.23
N LEU A 473 12.88 -59.90 -52.10
CA LEU A 473 13.75 -61.03 -51.86
C LEU A 473 12.96 -62.34 -51.61
N PRO A 474 13.49 -63.52 -52.07
CA PRO A 474 12.92 -64.82 -51.76
C PRO A 474 12.70 -65.07 -50.27
N ARG A 475 11.63 -65.70 -49.84
CA ARG A 475 11.26 -65.91 -48.42
C ARG A 475 12.36 -66.52 -47.58
N GLY A 476 13.21 -67.38 -48.12
CA GLY A 476 14.35 -67.97 -47.42
C GLY A 476 15.43 -66.92 -47.06
N ILE A 477 15.76 -66.04 -48.01
CA ILE A 477 16.78 -64.99 -47.84
C ILE A 477 16.25 -63.95 -46.86
N ARG A 478 14.97 -63.52 -46.90
CA ARG A 478 14.38 -62.60 -45.94
C ARG A 478 14.44 -63.13 -44.51
N ARG A 479 14.12 -64.40 -44.27
CA ARG A 479 14.24 -65.04 -42.96
C ARG A 479 15.64 -65.11 -42.46
N TYR A 480 16.62 -65.37 -43.32
CA TYR A 480 18.03 -65.35 -42.93
C TYR A 480 18.50 -63.96 -42.52
N LEU A 481 18.20 -62.94 -43.29
CA LEU A 481 18.61 -61.55 -42.99
C LEU A 481 17.95 -61.02 -41.70
N LEU A 482 16.66 -61.31 -41.46
CA LEU A 482 15.96 -60.95 -40.24
C LEU A 482 16.59 -61.62 -39.00
N ARG A 483 16.92 -62.90 -39.08
CA ARG A 483 17.58 -63.64 -37.99
C ARG A 483 18.97 -63.08 -37.70
N ARG A 484 19.71 -62.64 -38.70
CA ARG A 484 21.01 -62.04 -38.58
C ARG A 484 20.95 -60.63 -37.95
N ALA A 485 19.99 -59.82 -38.39
CA ALA A 485 19.76 -58.48 -37.83
C ALA A 485 19.28 -58.54 -36.38
N LEU A 486 18.46 -59.51 -35.99
CA LEU A 486 18.02 -59.71 -34.60
C LEU A 486 19.12 -60.17 -33.67
N ARG A 487 20.15 -60.89 -34.23
CA ARG A 487 21.33 -61.33 -33.47
C ARG A 487 22.43 -60.24 -33.35
N ALA A 488 22.36 -59.19 -34.14
CA ALA A 488 23.32 -58.09 -34.17
C ALA A 488 22.85 -56.87 -33.35
N ARG A 489 21.72 -56.92 -32.65
CA ARG A 489 21.35 -55.91 -31.67
C ARG A 489 22.15 -56.14 -30.39
N PRO A 490 22.84 -55.09 -29.86
CA PRO A 490 23.58 -55.18 -28.60
C PRO A 490 22.63 -55.42 -27.42
#